data_c92359efaff3f141f00ed558c294aca0
#
_entry.id   c92359efaff3f141f00ed558c294aca0
#
_cell.length_a   1.000
_cell.length_b   1.000
_cell.length_c   1.000
_cell.angle_alpha   90.00
_cell.angle_beta   90.00
_cell.angle_gamma   90.00
#
_symmetry.space_group_name_H-M   'P 1'
#
loop_
_entity.id
_entity.type
_entity.pdbx_description
1 polymer ?
#
loop_
_entity_poly.entity_id
_entity_poly.type
_entity_poly.pdbx_seq_one_letter_code
_entity_poly.pdbx_strand_id
1 'polypeptide(L)'
;MVSQGSSPLSREPRTVVSTMDHAQDLVWLSPPEHLCLDRHMIHVWRVSLTLSTPHLLSLQYTLSADERIRAERYHFPIHREHFIAARGLLRVLLGRYLGQDPRQLRFRYSAHGKPALAGDSECGRICFNVSHSHGLALYAVTCDREVGIDLEQIRYDLDDTRVAERFFSAGETDALRALPANMRTEEFFTYWTCKEAYIKARGTGLSLPLDQFEVSIAPREQVATVTTIEAVEEDAKWLVRTLAPQPGYAGALAAEGHDWEFTCWQWPEG
;
A
#
# COMPACT_ATOMS: atom_id res chain seq x y z
N MET A 1 -68.74 -38.43 -10.20
CA MET A 1 -67.64 -37.66 -10.89
C MET A 1 -67.02 -36.77 -9.82
N VAL A 2 -65.81 -37.09 -9.44
CA VAL A 2 -65.09 -36.52 -8.33
C VAL A 2 -64.23 -35.37 -8.90
N SER A 3 -64.38 -34.17 -8.35
CA SER A 3 -63.47 -33.05 -8.66
C SER A 3 -62.62 -32.76 -7.43
N GLN A 4 -61.32 -32.94 -7.62
CA GLN A 4 -60.30 -32.72 -6.60
C GLN A 4 -59.96 -31.26 -6.52
N GLY A 5 -60.04 -30.69 -5.32
CA GLY A 5 -59.57 -29.33 -5.00
C GLY A 5 -58.09 -29.33 -4.73
N SER A 6 -57.37 -28.46 -5.43
CA SER A 6 -55.96 -28.17 -5.21
C SER A 6 -55.79 -27.07 -4.18
N SER A 7 -55.14 -27.35 -3.07
CA SER A 7 -54.74 -26.37 -2.06
C SER A 7 -53.54 -25.54 -2.57
N PRO A 8 -53.45 -24.23 -2.31
CA PRO A 8 -52.27 -23.42 -2.61
C PRO A 8 -51.20 -23.61 -1.53
N LEU A 9 -50.01 -23.97 -1.98
CA LEU A 9 -48.80 -24.04 -1.18
C LEU A 9 -48.42 -22.63 -0.69
N SER A 10 -48.41 -22.45 0.61
CA SER A 10 -47.86 -21.29 1.30
C SER A 10 -46.38 -21.18 1.03
N ARG A 11 -45.97 -20.12 0.34
CA ARG A 11 -44.53 -19.69 0.22
C ARG A 11 -44.13 -19.00 1.51
N GLU A 12 -43.23 -19.63 2.25
CA GLU A 12 -42.51 -19.00 3.33
C GLU A 12 -41.61 -17.88 2.78
N PRO A 13 -41.47 -16.74 3.48
CA PRO A 13 -40.56 -15.70 3.07
C PRO A 13 -39.10 -16.18 3.26
N ARG A 14 -38.36 -16.29 2.17
CA ARG A 14 -36.92 -16.50 2.22
C ARG A 14 -36.29 -15.25 2.88
N THR A 15 -35.83 -15.43 4.09
CA THR A 15 -34.93 -14.48 4.75
C THR A 15 -33.65 -14.37 3.91
N VAL A 16 -33.53 -13.27 3.18
CA VAL A 16 -32.29 -12.90 2.53
C VAL A 16 -31.36 -12.45 3.66
N VAL A 17 -30.53 -13.38 4.13
CA VAL A 17 -29.36 -13.03 4.93
C VAL A 17 -28.41 -12.36 3.95
N SER A 18 -28.35 -11.05 4.00
CA SER A 18 -27.32 -10.25 3.34
C SER A 18 -26.00 -10.57 4.06
N THR A 19 -25.31 -11.58 3.59
CA THR A 19 -23.88 -11.70 3.85
C THR A 19 -23.23 -10.55 3.12
N MET A 20 -22.79 -9.54 3.87
CA MET A 20 -21.78 -8.61 3.38
C MET A 20 -20.57 -9.46 3.03
N ASP A 21 -20.38 -9.70 1.73
CA ASP A 21 -19.15 -10.28 1.21
C ASP A 21 -18.05 -9.28 1.56
N HIS A 22 -17.26 -9.66 2.54
CA HIS A 22 -16.05 -8.95 2.94
C HIS A 22 -15.12 -8.93 1.75
N ALA A 23 -14.49 -7.79 1.51
CA ALA A 23 -13.36 -7.65 0.58
C ALA A 23 -12.48 -8.91 0.70
N GLN A 24 -12.16 -9.55 -0.43
CA GLN A 24 -11.36 -10.78 -0.42
C GLN A 24 -10.10 -10.50 0.38
N ASP A 25 -9.92 -11.20 1.49
CA ASP A 25 -8.74 -11.06 2.34
C ASP A 25 -7.50 -11.30 1.48
N LEU A 26 -6.58 -10.35 1.50
CA LEU A 26 -5.31 -10.50 0.80
C LEU A 26 -4.56 -11.70 1.34
N VAL A 27 -4.25 -12.65 0.47
CA VAL A 27 -3.48 -13.83 0.85
C VAL A 27 -1.99 -13.47 0.87
N TRP A 28 -1.40 -13.48 2.05
CA TRP A 28 0.03 -13.24 2.26
C TRP A 28 0.77 -14.58 2.22
N LEU A 29 1.47 -14.81 1.12
CA LEU A 29 2.17 -16.06 0.84
C LEU A 29 3.57 -16.07 1.44
N SER A 30 4.10 -17.25 1.74
CA SER A 30 5.54 -17.42 1.97
C SER A 30 6.29 -17.21 0.67
N PRO A 31 7.39 -16.42 0.67
CA PRO A 31 8.12 -16.15 -0.55
C PRO A 31 8.85 -17.40 -1.07
N PRO A 32 9.01 -17.54 -2.39
CA PRO A 32 9.84 -18.59 -2.97
C PRO A 32 11.33 -18.34 -2.68
N GLU A 33 12.13 -19.37 -2.81
CA GLU A 33 13.58 -19.28 -2.66
C GLU A 33 14.19 -18.31 -3.69
N HIS A 34 13.76 -18.43 -4.94
CA HIS A 34 14.17 -17.55 -6.02
C HIS A 34 13.05 -16.59 -6.40
N LEU A 35 13.33 -15.30 -6.31
CA LEU A 35 12.40 -14.25 -6.69
C LEU A 35 12.54 -13.96 -8.19
N CYS A 36 11.47 -14.19 -8.93
CA CYS A 36 11.39 -13.82 -10.33
C CYS A 36 10.34 -12.70 -10.47
N LEU A 37 10.74 -11.59 -11.07
CA LEU A 37 9.91 -10.43 -11.26
C LEU A 37 9.81 -10.15 -12.76
N ASP A 38 8.62 -10.27 -13.33
CA ASP A 38 8.35 -9.86 -14.71
C ASP A 38 7.70 -8.45 -14.75
N ARG A 39 7.53 -7.92 -15.97
CA ARG A 39 7.03 -6.56 -16.19
C ARG A 39 5.55 -6.36 -15.84
N HIS A 40 4.78 -7.44 -15.77
CA HIS A 40 3.36 -7.41 -15.47
C HIS A 40 3.07 -7.71 -13.99
N MET A 41 4.11 -8.06 -13.22
CA MET A 41 3.96 -8.45 -11.81
C MET A 41 4.53 -7.39 -10.88
N ILE A 42 3.79 -7.09 -9.83
CA ILE A 42 4.25 -6.29 -8.69
C ILE A 42 4.31 -7.18 -7.47
N HIS A 43 5.44 -7.22 -6.79
CA HIS A 43 5.56 -7.91 -5.53
C HIS A 43 5.33 -6.92 -4.37
N VAL A 44 4.33 -7.21 -3.55
CA VAL A 44 4.03 -6.45 -2.33
C VAL A 44 4.49 -7.26 -1.14
N TRP A 45 5.36 -6.69 -0.31
CA TRP A 45 5.91 -7.35 0.87
C TRP A 45 5.38 -6.71 2.14
N ARG A 46 4.88 -7.53 3.05
CA ARG A 46 4.52 -7.12 4.41
C ARG A 46 5.59 -7.56 5.38
N VAL A 47 6.04 -6.63 6.22
CA VAL A 47 7.18 -6.85 7.11
C VAL A 47 6.91 -6.24 8.47
N SER A 48 7.14 -7.00 9.54
CA SER A 48 7.20 -6.44 10.91
C SER A 48 8.51 -5.70 11.11
N LEU A 49 8.45 -4.50 11.67
CA LEU A 49 9.64 -3.72 12.06
C LEU A 49 10.03 -3.95 13.53
N THR A 50 9.21 -4.69 14.28
CA THR A 50 9.53 -5.12 15.64
C THR A 50 10.37 -6.39 15.57
N LEU A 51 11.67 -6.22 15.68
CA LEU A 51 12.65 -7.28 15.49
C LEU A 51 13.45 -7.56 16.77
N SER A 52 13.99 -8.77 16.87
CA SER A 52 14.95 -9.10 17.94
C SER A 52 16.24 -8.28 17.81
N THR A 53 16.90 -8.00 18.91
CA THR A 53 18.17 -7.24 18.92
C THR A 53 19.23 -7.84 17.99
N PRO A 54 19.47 -9.17 17.96
CA PRO A 54 20.44 -9.75 17.03
C PRO A 54 20.09 -9.50 15.57
N HIS A 55 18.80 -9.59 15.23
CA HIS A 55 18.33 -9.34 13.86
C HIS A 55 18.49 -7.86 13.48
N LEU A 56 18.14 -6.94 14.38
CA LEU A 56 18.33 -5.51 14.18
C LEU A 56 19.80 -5.15 13.94
N LEU A 57 20.72 -5.73 14.72
CA LEU A 57 22.16 -5.53 14.54
C LEU A 57 22.66 -6.04 13.19
N SER A 58 22.16 -7.19 12.74
CA SER A 58 22.51 -7.73 11.42
C SER A 58 22.06 -6.79 10.30
N LEU A 59 20.85 -6.21 10.40
CA LEU A 59 20.33 -5.24 9.45
C LEU A 59 21.12 -3.93 9.50
N GLN A 60 21.47 -3.44 10.68
CA GLN A 60 22.31 -2.25 10.85
C GLN A 60 23.65 -2.39 10.11
N TYR A 61 24.22 -3.58 10.07
CA TYR A 61 25.44 -3.85 9.33
C TYR A 61 25.31 -3.71 7.81
N THR A 62 24.10 -3.84 7.28
CA THR A 62 23.83 -3.64 5.83
C THR A 62 23.76 -2.17 5.43
N LEU A 63 23.54 -1.25 6.39
CA LEU A 63 23.35 0.18 6.12
C LEU A 63 24.66 0.84 5.64
N SER A 64 24.52 1.77 4.70
CA SER A 64 25.60 2.67 4.30
C SER A 64 25.94 3.68 5.41
N ALA A 65 27.07 4.37 5.28
CA ALA A 65 27.53 5.33 6.30
C ALA A 65 26.53 6.49 6.51
N ASP A 66 25.98 7.03 5.44
CA ASP A 66 24.97 8.10 5.50
C ASP A 66 23.66 7.64 6.13
N GLU A 67 23.24 6.40 5.90
CA GLU A 67 22.05 5.81 6.53
C GLU A 67 22.27 5.58 8.02
N ARG A 68 23.46 5.14 8.44
CA ARG A 68 23.80 5.02 9.87
C ARG A 68 23.76 6.37 10.57
N ILE A 69 24.36 7.41 9.96
CA ILE A 69 24.31 8.77 10.47
C ILE A 69 22.85 9.25 10.57
N ARG A 70 22.01 8.92 9.58
CA ARG A 70 20.58 9.27 9.62
C ARG A 70 19.86 8.55 10.77
N ALA A 71 20.16 7.26 11.01
CA ALA A 71 19.61 6.49 12.13
C ALA A 71 19.94 7.13 13.49
N GLU A 72 21.15 7.67 13.65
CA GLU A 72 21.59 8.30 14.89
C GLU A 72 20.87 9.63 15.20
N ARG A 73 20.24 10.27 14.19
CA ARG A 73 19.50 11.52 14.38
C ARG A 73 18.12 11.32 15.02
N TYR A 74 17.61 10.10 15.08
CA TYR A 74 16.33 9.83 15.75
C TYR A 74 16.48 9.92 17.26
N HIS A 75 15.67 10.79 17.88
CA HIS A 75 15.70 11.02 19.32
C HIS A 75 15.18 9.82 20.11
N PHE A 76 14.10 9.18 19.64
CA PHE A 76 13.49 8.04 20.32
C PHE A 76 14.07 6.72 19.78
N PRO A 77 14.49 5.79 20.70
CA PRO A 77 15.04 4.50 20.29
C PRO A 77 14.14 3.73 19.32
N ILE A 78 12.83 3.69 19.57
CA ILE A 78 11.88 2.96 18.72
C ILE A 78 11.88 3.47 17.27
N HIS A 79 11.98 4.77 17.04
CA HIS A 79 12.04 5.32 15.69
C HIS A 79 13.36 5.01 14.99
N ARG A 80 14.47 4.99 15.76
CA ARG A 80 15.77 4.55 15.27
C ARG A 80 15.74 3.09 14.86
N GLU A 81 15.19 2.22 15.70
CA GLU A 81 15.06 0.79 15.44
C GLU A 81 14.18 0.54 14.22
N HIS A 82 13.03 1.17 14.11
CA HIS A 82 12.15 1.07 12.95
C HIS A 82 12.85 1.56 11.66
N PHE A 83 13.62 2.64 11.73
CA PHE A 83 14.39 3.10 10.57
C PHE A 83 15.46 2.08 10.15
N ILE A 84 16.23 1.53 11.10
CA ILE A 84 17.25 0.50 10.83
C ILE A 84 16.58 -0.74 10.23
N ALA A 85 15.48 -1.21 10.82
CA ALA A 85 14.72 -2.36 10.34
C ALA A 85 14.20 -2.11 8.91
N ALA A 86 13.46 -1.03 8.70
CA ALA A 86 12.87 -0.73 7.39
C ALA A 86 13.95 -0.56 6.30
N ARG A 87 15.04 0.13 6.62
CA ARG A 87 16.10 0.38 5.65
C ARG A 87 16.97 -0.83 5.37
N GLY A 88 17.32 -1.58 6.42
CA GLY A 88 18.10 -2.81 6.30
C GLY A 88 17.34 -3.90 5.55
N LEU A 89 16.06 -4.10 5.87
CA LEU A 89 15.19 -5.04 5.16
C LEU A 89 15.01 -4.66 3.69
N LEU A 90 14.85 -3.36 3.37
CA LEU A 90 14.82 -2.90 1.99
C LEU A 90 16.10 -3.31 1.24
N ARG A 91 17.27 -3.14 1.85
CA ARG A 91 18.56 -3.52 1.26
C ARG A 91 18.64 -5.02 1.03
N VAL A 92 18.25 -5.82 2.03
CA VAL A 92 18.24 -7.29 1.91
C VAL A 92 17.28 -7.74 0.82
N LEU A 93 16.08 -7.16 0.78
CA LEU A 93 15.05 -7.47 -0.22
C LEU A 93 15.55 -7.16 -1.64
N LEU A 94 16.04 -5.95 -1.87
CA LEU A 94 16.56 -5.56 -3.18
C LEU A 94 17.80 -6.35 -3.57
N GLY A 95 18.66 -6.68 -2.61
CA GLY A 95 19.80 -7.56 -2.83
C GLY A 95 19.40 -8.94 -3.35
N ARG A 96 18.28 -9.52 -2.85
CA ARG A 96 17.72 -10.78 -3.37
C ARG A 96 17.25 -10.68 -4.82
N TYR A 97 16.60 -9.57 -5.21
CA TYR A 97 16.18 -9.35 -6.60
C TYR A 97 17.35 -9.16 -7.56
N LEU A 98 18.44 -8.57 -7.08
CA LEU A 98 19.60 -8.22 -7.89
C LEU A 98 20.73 -9.26 -7.83
N GLY A 99 20.63 -10.26 -6.97
CA GLY A 99 21.74 -11.18 -6.71
C GLY A 99 22.99 -10.47 -6.17
N GLN A 100 22.83 -9.38 -5.42
CA GLN A 100 23.92 -8.52 -4.95
C GLN A 100 23.97 -8.45 -3.42
N ASP A 101 25.19 -8.22 -2.88
CA ASP A 101 25.35 -7.93 -1.45
C ASP A 101 24.55 -6.65 -1.08
N PRO A 102 23.65 -6.72 -0.10
CA PRO A 102 22.86 -5.56 0.37
C PRO A 102 23.72 -4.31 0.70
N ARG A 103 24.94 -4.49 1.15
CA ARG A 103 25.88 -3.41 1.49
C ARG A 103 26.39 -2.64 0.27
N GLN A 104 26.39 -3.26 -0.88
CA GLN A 104 26.90 -2.68 -2.12
C GLN A 104 25.84 -1.84 -2.85
N LEU A 105 24.56 -1.99 -2.48
CA LEU A 105 23.48 -1.22 -3.09
C LEU A 105 23.70 0.27 -2.89
N ARG A 106 23.52 1.02 -3.96
CA ARG A 106 23.58 2.50 -3.97
C ARG A 106 22.20 3.06 -4.29
N PHE A 107 21.80 4.05 -3.51
CA PHE A 107 20.55 4.77 -3.74
C PHE A 107 20.82 6.19 -4.22
N ARG A 108 19.97 6.64 -5.13
CA ARG A 108 19.80 8.04 -5.49
C ARG A 108 18.45 8.52 -4.99
N TYR A 109 18.30 9.80 -4.81
CA TYR A 109 17.04 10.37 -4.32
C TYR A 109 16.54 11.39 -5.34
N SER A 110 15.22 11.38 -5.62
CA SER A 110 14.58 12.43 -6.39
C SER A 110 14.63 13.77 -5.64
N ALA A 111 14.24 14.86 -6.31
CA ALA A 111 14.11 16.18 -5.67
C ALA A 111 13.15 16.16 -4.48
N HIS A 112 12.18 15.23 -4.48
CA HIS A 112 11.20 15.05 -3.42
C HIS A 112 11.55 13.92 -2.44
N GLY A 113 12.77 13.38 -2.50
CA GLY A 113 13.27 12.39 -1.56
C GLY A 113 12.84 10.94 -1.83
N LYS A 114 12.18 10.62 -2.95
CA LYS A 114 11.86 9.24 -3.36
C LYS A 114 13.18 8.51 -3.66
N PRO A 115 13.50 7.41 -2.97
CA PRO A 115 14.70 6.63 -3.24
C PRO A 115 14.52 5.80 -4.52
N ALA A 116 15.60 5.65 -5.28
CA ALA A 116 15.72 4.74 -6.41
C ALA A 116 17.11 4.10 -6.41
N LEU A 117 17.26 2.94 -7.03
CA LEU A 117 18.58 2.34 -7.23
C LEU A 117 19.43 3.18 -8.19
N ALA A 118 20.72 3.26 -7.90
CA ALA A 118 21.68 3.93 -8.76
C ALA A 118 22.28 2.90 -9.73
N GLY A 119 21.59 2.64 -10.82
CA GLY A 119 21.99 1.68 -11.87
C GLY A 119 20.82 0.81 -12.29
N ASP A 120 20.97 0.19 -13.46
CA ASP A 120 20.01 -0.75 -14.01
C ASP A 120 20.46 -2.18 -13.68
N SER A 121 19.53 -3.13 -13.72
CA SER A 121 19.80 -4.56 -13.60
C SER A 121 19.73 -5.26 -14.95
N GLU A 122 20.22 -6.51 -15.04
CA GLU A 122 20.11 -7.33 -16.25
C GLU A 122 18.65 -7.60 -16.65
N CYS A 123 17.73 -7.58 -15.68
CA CYS A 123 16.29 -7.79 -15.88
C CYS A 123 15.50 -6.48 -16.13
N GLY A 124 16.18 -5.36 -16.39
CA GLY A 124 15.57 -4.05 -16.48
C GLY A 124 15.72 -3.20 -15.20
N ARG A 125 15.05 -2.07 -15.14
CA ARG A 125 15.11 -1.15 -14.00
C ARG A 125 14.22 -1.64 -12.87
N ILE A 126 14.80 -2.08 -11.76
CA ILE A 126 14.02 -2.36 -10.55
C ILE A 126 13.52 -1.04 -9.96
N CYS A 127 12.20 -0.90 -9.92
CA CYS A 127 11.51 0.20 -9.25
C CYS A 127 10.91 -0.32 -7.94
N PHE A 128 10.89 0.54 -6.94
CA PHE A 128 10.33 0.18 -5.64
C PHE A 128 9.77 1.40 -4.91
N ASN A 129 8.90 1.13 -3.97
CA ASN A 129 8.42 2.13 -3.01
C ASN A 129 8.22 1.48 -1.64
N VAL A 130 8.24 2.31 -0.59
CA VAL A 130 8.16 1.86 0.81
C VAL A 130 7.23 2.76 1.58
N SER A 131 6.37 2.18 2.41
CA SER A 131 5.65 2.89 3.46
C SER A 131 5.68 2.09 4.75
N HIS A 132 5.63 2.79 5.89
CA HIS A 132 5.57 2.14 7.19
C HIS A 132 4.76 2.97 8.18
N SER A 133 3.99 2.30 9.02
CA SER A 133 3.20 2.89 10.09
C SER A 133 3.17 1.92 11.27
N HIS A 134 3.41 2.44 12.50
CA HIS A 134 3.26 1.71 13.77
C HIS A 134 3.84 0.28 13.79
N GLY A 135 5.10 0.12 13.38
CA GLY A 135 5.80 -1.16 13.46
C GLY A 135 5.54 -2.13 12.30
N LEU A 136 4.73 -1.74 11.32
CA LEU A 136 4.49 -2.48 10.09
C LEU A 136 5.07 -1.71 8.89
N ALA A 137 5.65 -2.42 7.93
CA ALA A 137 6.08 -1.84 6.66
C ALA A 137 5.51 -2.62 5.47
N LEU A 138 5.24 -1.89 4.39
CA LEU A 138 4.98 -2.44 3.07
C LEU A 138 6.06 -1.99 2.09
N TYR A 139 6.50 -2.91 1.24
CA TYR A 139 7.40 -2.63 0.12
C TYR A 139 6.72 -3.10 -1.16
N ALA A 140 6.67 -2.24 -2.16
CA ALA A 140 6.30 -2.63 -3.52
C ALA A 140 7.56 -2.68 -4.38
N VAL A 141 7.71 -3.75 -5.15
CA VAL A 141 8.84 -3.95 -6.07
C VAL A 141 8.31 -4.36 -7.43
N THR A 142 8.78 -3.72 -8.49
CA THR A 142 8.36 -3.95 -9.89
C THR A 142 9.52 -3.73 -10.84
N CYS A 143 9.36 -4.17 -12.10
CA CYS A 143 10.33 -4.01 -13.16
C CYS A 143 9.82 -2.99 -14.20
N ASP A 144 10.66 -2.00 -14.55
CA ASP A 144 10.42 -0.97 -15.58
C ASP A 144 9.10 -0.18 -15.44
N ARG A 145 8.52 -0.12 -14.25
CA ARG A 145 7.24 0.52 -13.99
C ARG A 145 7.32 1.38 -12.73
N GLU A 146 6.83 2.59 -12.78
CA GLU A 146 6.74 3.43 -11.59
C GLU A 146 5.69 2.88 -10.63
N VAL A 147 5.99 2.91 -9.34
CA VAL A 147 5.16 2.36 -8.28
C VAL A 147 5.18 3.22 -7.03
N GLY A 148 4.05 3.25 -6.34
CA GLY A 148 3.90 3.85 -5.02
C GLY A 148 3.09 2.92 -4.12
N ILE A 149 3.41 2.90 -2.85
CA ILE A 149 2.69 2.16 -1.83
C ILE A 149 2.51 3.03 -0.60
N ASP A 150 1.35 2.95 0.01
CA ASP A 150 1.11 3.59 1.29
C ASP A 150 0.50 2.63 2.31
N LEU A 151 0.73 2.93 3.59
CA LEU A 151 0.30 2.14 4.74
C LEU A 151 0.06 3.05 5.92
N GLU A 152 -1.13 2.95 6.52
CA GLU A 152 -1.44 3.66 7.75
C GLU A 152 -2.14 2.76 8.77
N GLN A 153 -1.78 2.91 10.03
CA GLN A 153 -2.58 2.38 11.12
C GLN A 153 -3.85 3.22 11.26
N ILE A 154 -5.01 2.56 11.32
CA ILE A 154 -6.30 3.22 11.51
C ILE A 154 -6.37 3.73 12.95
N ARG A 155 -6.53 5.04 13.12
CA ARG A 155 -6.61 5.72 14.42
C ARG A 155 -7.99 6.33 14.61
N TYR A 156 -8.75 5.76 15.53
CA TYR A 156 -10.12 6.20 15.81
C TYR A 156 -10.20 7.44 16.72
N ASP A 157 -9.05 7.93 17.20
CA ASP A 157 -8.91 9.18 17.96
C ASP A 157 -8.62 10.41 17.09
N LEU A 158 -8.47 10.20 15.77
CA LEU A 158 -8.25 11.28 14.82
C LEU A 158 -9.57 11.99 14.48
N ASP A 159 -9.55 13.31 14.39
CA ASP A 159 -10.62 14.09 13.77
C ASP A 159 -10.50 14.01 12.24
N ASP A 160 -10.92 12.86 11.71
CA ASP A 160 -10.84 12.50 10.29
C ASP A 160 -11.63 13.50 9.40
N THR A 161 -12.78 13.97 9.89
CA THR A 161 -13.62 14.96 9.16
C THR A 161 -12.84 16.25 8.94
N ARG A 162 -12.19 16.78 9.98
CA ARG A 162 -11.42 18.04 9.87
C ARG A 162 -10.20 17.88 8.97
N VAL A 163 -9.55 16.71 9.00
CA VAL A 163 -8.41 16.43 8.11
C VAL A 163 -8.89 16.31 6.67
N ALA A 164 -10.00 15.60 6.42
CA ALA A 164 -10.59 15.48 5.10
C ALA A 164 -10.95 16.84 4.51
N GLU A 165 -11.61 17.72 5.27
CA GLU A 165 -11.97 19.08 4.84
C GLU A 165 -10.76 19.92 4.38
N ARG A 166 -9.58 19.63 4.89
CA ARG A 166 -8.36 20.36 4.58
C ARG A 166 -7.60 19.81 3.37
N PHE A 167 -7.67 18.50 3.14
CA PHE A 167 -6.78 17.82 2.22
C PHE A 167 -7.49 17.05 1.10
N PHE A 168 -8.79 16.78 1.22
CA PHE A 168 -9.52 16.02 0.23
C PHE A 168 -10.31 16.93 -0.71
N SER A 169 -10.71 16.38 -1.86
CA SER A 169 -11.63 17.06 -2.75
C SER A 169 -13.00 17.27 -2.08
N ALA A 170 -13.79 18.19 -2.60
CA ALA A 170 -15.16 18.41 -2.12
C ALA A 170 -16.00 17.13 -2.27
N GLY A 171 -15.86 16.40 -3.40
CA GLY A 171 -16.59 15.16 -3.65
C GLY A 171 -16.24 14.06 -2.66
N GLU A 172 -14.96 13.85 -2.36
CA GLU A 172 -14.50 12.87 -1.36
C GLU A 172 -14.99 13.24 0.05
N THR A 173 -14.90 14.51 0.41
CA THR A 173 -15.38 15.01 1.71
C THR A 173 -16.87 14.77 1.88
N ASP A 174 -17.67 15.04 0.85
CA ASP A 174 -19.12 14.82 0.87
C ASP A 174 -19.46 13.31 0.91
N ALA A 175 -18.71 12.49 0.18
CA ALA A 175 -18.85 11.03 0.23
C ALA A 175 -18.58 10.48 1.63
N LEU A 176 -17.51 10.94 2.30
CA LEU A 176 -17.20 10.56 3.69
C LEU A 176 -18.29 10.99 4.67
N ARG A 177 -18.82 12.22 4.52
CA ARG A 177 -19.90 12.72 5.39
C ARG A 177 -21.20 11.93 5.24
N ALA A 178 -21.48 11.41 4.06
CA ALA A 178 -22.65 10.58 3.79
C ALA A 178 -22.60 9.21 4.46
N LEU A 179 -21.42 8.72 4.86
CA LEU A 179 -21.26 7.43 5.52
C LEU A 179 -21.74 7.45 6.99
N PRO A 180 -22.21 6.30 7.51
CA PRO A 180 -22.41 6.12 8.94
C PRO A 180 -21.13 6.42 9.73
N ALA A 181 -21.26 7.03 10.91
CA ALA A 181 -20.11 7.48 11.71
C ALA A 181 -19.09 6.39 12.01
N ASN A 182 -19.56 5.15 12.21
CA ASN A 182 -18.70 3.99 12.50
C ASN A 182 -17.89 3.49 11.28
N MET A 183 -18.17 3.98 10.08
CA MET A 183 -17.45 3.60 8.86
C MET A 183 -16.51 4.71 8.36
N ARG A 184 -16.69 5.96 8.83
CA ARG A 184 -15.97 7.12 8.28
C ARG A 184 -14.48 7.03 8.45
N THR A 185 -14.01 6.63 9.63
CA THR A 185 -12.58 6.59 9.94
C THR A 185 -11.84 5.57 9.07
N GLU A 186 -12.39 4.39 8.89
CA GLU A 186 -11.78 3.38 8.01
C GLU A 186 -11.75 3.84 6.56
N GLU A 187 -12.85 4.41 6.08
CA GLU A 187 -12.93 4.94 4.72
C GLU A 187 -12.02 6.15 4.53
N PHE A 188 -11.90 7.04 5.52
CA PHE A 188 -10.92 8.14 5.49
C PHE A 188 -9.50 7.61 5.26
N PHE A 189 -9.07 6.58 6.02
CA PHE A 189 -7.74 6.00 5.83
C PHE A 189 -7.59 5.29 4.49
N THR A 190 -8.66 4.75 3.93
CA THR A 190 -8.66 4.17 2.58
C THR A 190 -8.43 5.24 1.52
N TYR A 191 -9.15 6.36 1.57
CA TYR A 191 -8.90 7.51 0.68
C TYR A 191 -7.49 8.06 0.84
N TRP A 192 -7.07 8.27 2.08
CA TRP A 192 -5.74 8.81 2.41
C TRP A 192 -4.64 7.97 1.79
N THR A 193 -4.64 6.66 2.04
CA THR A 193 -3.61 5.76 1.52
C THR A 193 -3.63 5.67 0.00
N CYS A 194 -4.79 5.71 -0.65
CA CYS A 194 -4.89 5.77 -2.11
C CYS A 194 -4.23 7.04 -2.67
N LYS A 195 -4.52 8.20 -2.08
CA LYS A 195 -3.93 9.48 -2.48
C LYS A 195 -2.41 9.51 -2.29
N GLU A 196 -1.93 9.08 -1.13
CA GLU A 196 -0.50 9.01 -0.83
C GLU A 196 0.23 8.00 -1.73
N ALA A 197 -0.35 6.82 -1.98
CA ALA A 197 0.23 5.84 -2.90
C ALA A 197 0.38 6.42 -4.31
N TYR A 198 -0.63 7.13 -4.80
CA TYR A 198 -0.60 7.79 -6.11
C TYR A 198 0.50 8.86 -6.20
N ILE A 199 0.60 9.76 -5.22
CA ILE A 199 1.65 10.79 -5.17
C ILE A 199 3.04 10.16 -5.11
N LYS A 200 3.21 9.11 -4.31
CA LYS A 200 4.47 8.35 -4.22
C LYS A 200 4.83 7.66 -5.53
N ALA A 201 3.83 7.13 -6.25
CA ALA A 201 4.04 6.54 -7.57
C ALA A 201 4.56 7.58 -8.55
N ARG A 202 3.89 8.73 -8.65
CA ARG A 202 4.32 9.84 -9.51
C ARG A 202 5.65 10.46 -9.11
N GLY A 203 6.07 10.29 -7.87
CA GLY A 203 7.33 10.87 -7.37
C GLY A 203 7.33 12.39 -7.27
N THR A 204 6.16 13.01 -7.34
CA THR A 204 5.99 14.48 -7.27
C THR A 204 6.02 15.00 -5.83
N GLY A 205 5.91 14.12 -4.84
CA GLY A 205 5.76 14.51 -3.45
C GLY A 205 4.56 15.44 -3.25
N LEU A 206 4.58 16.23 -2.18
CA LEU A 206 3.51 17.19 -1.86
C LEU A 206 3.43 18.42 -2.80
N SER A 207 4.19 18.43 -3.91
CA SER A 207 4.01 19.47 -4.94
C SER A 207 2.70 19.32 -5.72
N LEU A 208 2.06 18.14 -5.67
CA LEU A 208 0.69 17.93 -6.10
C LEU A 208 -0.21 17.98 -4.85
N PRO A 209 -1.00 19.05 -4.64
CA PRO A 209 -1.92 19.11 -3.51
C PRO A 209 -2.97 18.00 -3.59
N LEU A 210 -3.29 17.41 -2.44
CA LEU A 210 -4.22 16.28 -2.37
C LEU A 210 -5.64 16.63 -2.82
N ASP A 211 -6.06 17.88 -2.70
CA ASP A 211 -7.38 18.40 -3.12
C ASP A 211 -7.50 18.65 -4.63
N GLN A 212 -6.38 18.55 -5.38
CA GLN A 212 -6.37 18.79 -6.83
C GLN A 212 -6.68 17.54 -7.67
N PHE A 213 -6.91 16.42 -7.05
CA PHE A 213 -7.35 15.20 -7.70
C PHE A 213 -8.34 14.43 -6.81
N GLU A 214 -9.21 13.66 -7.43
CA GLU A 214 -10.23 12.89 -6.77
C GLU A 214 -9.95 11.39 -6.91
N VAL A 215 -10.15 10.66 -5.83
CA VAL A 215 -10.10 9.20 -5.79
C VAL A 215 -11.52 8.69 -5.67
N SER A 216 -11.95 7.87 -6.61
CA SER A 216 -13.22 7.16 -6.56
C SER A 216 -12.98 5.69 -6.34
N ILE A 217 -13.50 5.15 -5.23
CA ILE A 217 -13.28 3.77 -4.82
C ILE A 217 -14.49 2.93 -5.21
N ALA A 218 -14.27 1.88 -6.00
CA ALA A 218 -15.29 0.89 -6.31
C ALA A 218 -15.41 -0.12 -5.15
N PRO A 219 -16.50 -0.12 -4.36
CA PRO A 219 -16.55 -0.83 -3.08
C PRO A 219 -16.38 -2.35 -3.17
N ARG A 220 -16.56 -2.94 -4.35
CA ARG A 220 -16.49 -4.41 -4.54
C ARG A 220 -15.23 -4.89 -5.24
N GLU A 221 -14.46 -4.01 -5.86
CA GLU A 221 -13.38 -4.40 -6.77
C GLU A 221 -11.99 -4.12 -6.19
N GLN A 222 -11.89 -3.50 -5.02
CA GLN A 222 -10.62 -3.01 -4.44
C GLN A 222 -9.82 -2.13 -5.43
N VAL A 223 -10.52 -1.55 -6.40
CA VAL A 223 -9.98 -0.65 -7.41
C VAL A 223 -10.38 0.76 -7.07
N ALA A 224 -9.42 1.65 -7.09
CA ALA A 224 -9.66 3.08 -7.03
C ALA A 224 -9.26 3.72 -8.36
N THR A 225 -10.10 4.56 -8.89
CA THR A 225 -9.78 5.42 -10.03
C THR A 225 -9.35 6.79 -9.54
N VAL A 226 -8.36 7.36 -10.19
CA VAL A 226 -7.89 8.71 -9.91
C VAL A 226 -8.29 9.60 -11.07
N THR A 227 -8.84 10.77 -10.75
CA THR A 227 -9.22 11.78 -11.74
C THR A 227 -8.67 13.13 -11.30
N THR A 228 -7.82 13.76 -12.10
CA THR A 228 -7.34 15.13 -11.86
C THR A 228 -8.16 16.14 -12.62
N ILE A 229 -8.20 17.37 -12.13
CA ILE A 229 -8.98 18.46 -12.74
C ILE A 229 -8.32 18.92 -14.06
N GLU A 230 -7.00 18.78 -14.19
CA GLU A 230 -6.23 19.39 -15.29
C GLU A 230 -5.56 18.40 -16.25
N ALA A 231 -5.54 17.10 -15.96
CA ALA A 231 -4.71 16.14 -16.69
C ALA A 231 -5.31 14.74 -16.85
N VAL A 232 -6.52 14.66 -17.38
CA VAL A 232 -7.29 13.39 -17.56
C VAL A 232 -6.49 12.33 -18.33
N GLU A 233 -5.65 12.70 -19.31
CA GLU A 233 -4.80 11.75 -20.04
C GLU A 233 -3.67 11.18 -19.18
N GLU A 234 -3.17 11.92 -18.21
CA GLU A 234 -2.17 11.46 -17.25
C GLU A 234 -2.76 10.48 -16.24
N ASP A 235 -4.00 10.73 -15.80
CA ASP A 235 -4.69 9.90 -14.82
C ASP A 235 -5.04 8.51 -15.36
N ALA A 236 -5.41 8.44 -16.62
CA ALA A 236 -5.67 7.18 -17.32
C ALA A 236 -4.45 6.24 -17.37
N LYS A 237 -3.25 6.72 -17.01
CA LYS A 237 -2.04 5.90 -16.94
C LYS A 237 -1.89 5.15 -15.62
N TRP A 238 -2.66 5.48 -14.58
CA TRP A 238 -2.45 4.97 -13.23
C TRP A 238 -3.61 4.11 -12.77
N LEU A 239 -3.27 2.96 -12.22
CA LEU A 239 -4.22 2.10 -11.51
C LEU A 239 -3.87 2.06 -10.02
N VAL A 240 -4.89 2.22 -9.19
CA VAL A 240 -4.75 2.16 -7.73
C VAL A 240 -5.54 0.96 -7.20
N ARG A 241 -4.94 0.21 -6.29
CA ARG A 241 -5.56 -0.90 -5.58
C ARG A 241 -5.54 -0.65 -4.08
N THR A 242 -6.68 -0.80 -3.42
CA THR A 242 -6.73 -0.78 -1.97
C THR A 242 -6.17 -2.07 -1.40
N LEU A 243 -5.47 -1.97 -0.29
CA LEU A 243 -4.88 -3.09 0.43
C LEU A 243 -5.40 -3.12 1.86
N ALA A 244 -5.73 -4.30 2.35
CA ALA A 244 -5.99 -4.56 3.77
C ALA A 244 -4.84 -5.43 4.33
N PRO A 245 -3.71 -4.84 4.73
CA PRO A 245 -2.52 -5.61 5.09
C PRO A 245 -2.72 -6.50 6.31
N GLN A 246 -3.45 -6.00 7.28
CA GLN A 246 -3.91 -6.72 8.49
C GLN A 246 -5.00 -5.90 9.20
N PRO A 247 -5.75 -6.48 10.14
CA PRO A 247 -6.74 -5.74 10.92
C PRO A 247 -6.16 -4.48 11.57
N GLY A 248 -6.89 -3.36 11.49
CA GLY A 248 -6.46 -2.07 12.03
C GLY A 248 -5.48 -1.28 11.16
N TYR A 249 -5.26 -1.69 9.91
CA TYR A 249 -4.44 -0.97 8.94
C TYR A 249 -5.17 -0.81 7.61
N ALA A 250 -4.99 0.33 6.99
CA ALA A 250 -5.32 0.59 5.60
C ALA A 250 -4.04 0.73 4.78
N GLY A 251 -4.10 0.35 3.52
CA GLY A 251 -2.99 0.52 2.58
C GLY A 251 -3.49 0.69 1.16
N ALA A 252 -2.60 1.13 0.28
CA ALA A 252 -2.87 1.21 -1.15
C ALA A 252 -1.59 1.03 -1.96
N LEU A 253 -1.76 0.48 -3.16
CA LEU A 253 -0.74 0.29 -4.18
C LEU A 253 -1.15 1.06 -5.43
N ALA A 254 -0.29 1.91 -5.94
CA ALA A 254 -0.48 2.63 -7.19
C ALA A 254 0.65 2.29 -8.15
N ALA A 255 0.33 2.00 -9.41
CA ALA A 255 1.34 1.77 -10.42
C ALA A 255 0.88 2.25 -11.79
N GLU A 256 1.86 2.55 -12.65
CA GLU A 256 1.63 2.97 -14.02
C GLU A 256 1.10 1.79 -14.88
N GLY A 257 0.14 2.06 -15.76
CA GLY A 257 -0.51 1.07 -16.62
C GLY A 257 -1.64 0.31 -15.92
N HIS A 258 -2.35 -0.52 -16.70
CA HIS A 258 -3.49 -1.30 -16.26
C HIS A 258 -3.30 -2.81 -16.45
N ASP A 259 -2.16 -3.20 -17.00
CA ASP A 259 -1.81 -4.56 -17.43
C ASP A 259 -0.93 -5.28 -16.40
N TRP A 260 -1.12 -4.98 -15.13
CA TRP A 260 -0.34 -5.58 -14.07
C TRP A 260 -1.21 -6.29 -13.01
N GLU A 261 -0.60 -7.29 -12.44
CA GLU A 261 -1.10 -8.02 -11.29
C GLU A 261 -0.13 -7.86 -10.11
N PHE A 262 -0.54 -8.22 -8.91
CA PHE A 262 0.35 -8.21 -7.77
C PHE A 262 0.24 -9.47 -6.93
N THR A 263 1.34 -9.83 -6.30
CA THR A 263 1.42 -10.92 -5.33
C THR A 263 1.89 -10.39 -3.99
N CYS A 264 1.19 -10.80 -2.93
CA CYS A 264 1.50 -10.41 -1.57
C CYS A 264 2.39 -11.46 -0.89
N TRP A 265 3.55 -11.03 -0.39
CA TRP A 265 4.51 -11.85 0.30
C TRP A 265 4.63 -11.46 1.77
N GLN A 266 4.60 -12.43 2.67
CA GLN A 266 4.96 -12.25 4.07
C GLN A 266 6.46 -12.43 4.23
N TRP A 267 7.15 -11.40 4.72
CA TRP A 267 8.57 -11.55 5.10
C TRP A 267 8.67 -12.55 6.24
N PRO A 268 9.60 -13.53 6.17
CA PRO A 268 9.80 -14.48 7.25
C PRO A 268 10.19 -13.76 8.55
N GLU A 269 9.54 -14.12 9.65
CA GLU A 269 9.98 -13.69 10.97
C GLU A 269 11.31 -14.40 11.26
N GLY A 270 12.38 -13.63 11.49
CA GLY A 270 13.71 -14.13 11.76
C GLY A 270 13.93 -14.50 13.21
#